data_167403410b8d82fa65934cb4cc25ed1e
#
_entry.id   167403410b8d82fa65934cb4cc25ed1e
#
_cell.length_a   1.000
_cell.length_b   1.000
_cell.length_c   1.000
_cell.angle_alpha   90.00
_cell.angle_beta   90.00
_cell.angle_gamma   90.00
#
_symmetry.space_group_name_H-M   'P 1'
#
loop_
_entity.id
_entity.type
_entity.pdbx_description
1 polymer ?
#
loop_
_entity_poly.entity_id
_entity_poly.type
_entity_poly.pdbx_seq_one_letter_code
_entity_poly.pdbx_strand_id
1 'polypeptide(L)'
;MLPASSPQTEEEPRSAIVARSLRSRILTGRILPGTRLKDLPLSDEFGVSRNTVREALGLLTTEGLAVYRRNAGCSVRILTAEDARDIYRVRRALETAGAAASVGADLTGLIRHRAAAQDAYDTDDGSALSTANLLVHRQIVGFLGSP
;
A
#
# COMPACT_ATOMS: atom_id res chain seq x y z
N MET A 1 -18.74 31.88 -30.57
CA MET A 1 -18.30 30.48 -30.69
C MET A 1 -17.01 30.36 -29.89
N LEU A 2 -17.13 29.92 -28.63
CA LEU A 2 -16.01 29.75 -27.70
C LEU A 2 -15.33 28.42 -28.01
N PRO A 3 -13.99 28.32 -28.03
CA PRO A 3 -13.32 27.06 -28.26
C PRO A 3 -13.54 26.15 -27.03
N ALA A 4 -13.92 24.90 -27.28
CA ALA A 4 -14.05 23.87 -26.29
C ALA A 4 -12.66 23.60 -25.70
N SER A 5 -12.51 23.80 -24.37
CA SER A 5 -11.36 23.40 -23.62
C SER A 5 -11.26 21.89 -23.65
N SER A 6 -10.24 21.36 -24.29
CA SER A 6 -9.88 19.95 -24.20
C SER A 6 -9.63 19.58 -22.73
N PRO A 7 -10.08 18.42 -22.24
CA PRO A 7 -9.74 17.96 -20.92
C PRO A 7 -8.22 17.77 -20.85
N GLN A 8 -7.54 18.61 -20.05
CA GLN A 8 -6.15 18.38 -19.69
C GLN A 8 -6.16 17.10 -18.86
N THR A 9 -5.55 16.04 -19.35
CA THR A 9 -5.21 14.87 -18.57
C THR A 9 -4.23 15.37 -17.50
N GLU A 10 -4.70 15.58 -16.27
CA GLU A 10 -3.83 15.99 -15.16
C GLU A 10 -2.78 14.88 -14.98
N GLU A 11 -1.55 15.19 -15.35
CA GLU A 11 -0.43 14.30 -15.15
C GLU A 11 -0.26 14.07 -13.64
N GLU A 12 -0.27 12.81 -13.21
CA GLU A 12 -0.15 12.48 -11.79
C GLU A 12 1.11 13.12 -11.19
N PRO A 13 1.01 13.83 -10.04
CA PRO A 13 2.16 14.48 -9.41
C PRO A 13 3.30 13.50 -9.17
N ARG A 14 4.54 13.89 -9.46
CA ARG A 14 5.71 13.04 -9.25
C ARG A 14 5.85 12.57 -7.80
N SER A 15 5.44 13.39 -6.83
CA SER A 15 5.38 13.01 -5.41
C SER A 15 4.41 11.85 -5.14
N ALA A 16 3.25 11.82 -5.85
CA ALA A 16 2.29 10.72 -5.74
C ALA A 16 2.85 9.41 -6.31
N ILE A 17 3.58 9.47 -7.44
CA ILE A 17 4.25 8.32 -8.04
C ILE A 17 5.30 7.74 -7.09
N VAL A 18 6.14 8.59 -6.48
CA VAL A 18 7.14 8.18 -5.48
C VAL A 18 6.46 7.56 -4.25
N ALA A 19 5.41 8.21 -3.72
CA ALA A 19 4.66 7.70 -2.58
C ALA A 19 4.04 6.33 -2.87
N ARG A 20 3.45 6.14 -4.06
CA ARG A 20 2.88 4.85 -4.49
C ARG A 20 3.94 3.75 -4.55
N SER A 21 5.12 4.03 -5.11
CA SER A 21 6.22 3.06 -5.17
C SER A 21 6.70 2.67 -3.77
N LEU A 22 6.96 3.65 -2.89
CA LEU A 22 7.39 3.40 -1.52
C LEU A 22 6.32 2.65 -0.72
N ARG A 23 5.03 3.01 -0.86
CA ARG A 23 3.90 2.31 -0.25
C ARG A 23 3.89 0.84 -0.63
N SER A 24 4.02 0.53 -1.92
CA SER A 24 4.08 -0.85 -2.41
C SER A 24 5.22 -1.62 -1.75
N ARG A 25 6.42 -1.04 -1.67
CA ARG A 25 7.61 -1.67 -1.05
C ARG A 25 7.43 -1.90 0.45
N ILE A 26 6.76 -0.99 1.16
CA ILE A 26 6.46 -1.13 2.59
C ILE A 26 5.44 -2.26 2.80
N LEU A 27 4.34 -2.24 2.04
CA LEU A 27 3.26 -3.22 2.18
C LEU A 27 3.68 -4.64 1.79
N THR A 28 4.64 -4.78 0.86
CA THR A 28 5.21 -6.09 0.46
C THR A 28 6.41 -6.53 1.30
N GLY A 29 6.78 -5.76 2.33
CA GLY A 29 7.90 -6.10 3.21
C GLY A 29 9.29 -5.85 2.60
N ARG A 30 9.39 -5.26 1.40
CA ARG A 30 10.68 -4.89 0.79
C ARG A 30 11.38 -3.74 1.52
N ILE A 31 10.62 -2.90 2.21
CA ILE A 31 11.12 -1.90 3.16
C ILE A 31 10.52 -2.23 4.51
N LEU A 32 11.38 -2.62 5.45
CA LEU A 32 10.95 -3.12 6.76
C LEU A 32 10.52 -1.99 7.71
N PRO A 33 9.64 -2.26 8.68
CA PRO A 33 9.33 -1.34 9.76
C PRO A 33 10.59 -0.79 10.46
N GLY A 34 10.61 0.50 10.76
CA GLY A 34 11.74 1.18 11.37
C GLY A 34 12.83 1.64 10.39
N THR A 35 12.80 1.19 9.12
CA THR A 35 13.77 1.62 8.10
C THR A 35 13.70 3.14 7.91
N ARG A 36 14.85 3.81 7.93
CA ARG A 36 14.94 5.26 7.67
C ARG A 36 14.74 5.55 6.19
N LEU A 37 13.82 6.48 5.90
CA LEU A 37 13.52 6.99 4.56
C LEU A 37 14.25 8.32 4.38
N LYS A 38 15.46 8.25 3.82
CA LYS A 38 16.33 9.43 3.65
C LYS A 38 16.04 10.11 2.31
N ASP A 39 15.79 11.44 2.34
CA ASP A 39 15.41 12.22 1.16
C ASP A 39 16.49 12.22 0.07
N LEU A 40 17.78 12.28 0.38
CA LEU A 40 18.84 12.32 -0.62
C LEU A 40 18.96 11.00 -1.40
N PRO A 41 19.17 9.80 -0.78
CA PRO A 41 19.20 8.56 -1.53
C PRO A 41 17.93 8.29 -2.35
N LEU A 42 16.76 8.66 -1.82
CA LEU A 42 15.50 8.49 -2.55
C LEU A 42 15.37 9.46 -3.72
N SER A 43 15.87 10.71 -3.60
CA SER A 43 15.87 11.63 -4.73
C SER A 43 16.76 11.15 -5.87
N ASP A 44 17.91 10.57 -5.55
CA ASP A 44 18.83 9.98 -6.52
C ASP A 44 18.21 8.74 -7.19
N GLU A 45 17.59 7.84 -6.39
CA GLU A 45 16.96 6.63 -6.89
C GLU A 45 15.78 6.91 -7.84
N PHE A 46 14.92 7.88 -7.50
CA PHE A 46 13.74 8.22 -8.29
C PHE A 46 13.97 9.29 -9.36
N GLY A 47 15.15 9.89 -9.42
CA GLY A 47 15.44 10.98 -10.36
C GLY A 47 14.55 12.21 -10.16
N VAL A 48 14.21 12.54 -8.91
CA VAL A 48 13.35 13.67 -8.54
C VAL A 48 14.03 14.62 -7.54
N SER A 49 13.46 15.80 -7.33
CA SER A 49 13.97 16.71 -6.32
C SER A 49 13.77 16.18 -4.89
N ARG A 50 14.64 16.59 -3.95
CA ARG A 50 14.48 16.29 -2.52
C ARG A 50 13.14 16.81 -1.97
N ASN A 51 12.64 17.92 -2.51
CA ASN A 51 11.32 18.45 -2.12
C ASN A 51 10.19 17.50 -2.53
N THR A 52 10.25 16.98 -3.76
CA THR A 52 9.30 15.96 -4.25
C THR A 52 9.29 14.71 -3.37
N VAL A 53 10.47 14.25 -2.92
CA VAL A 53 10.58 13.13 -1.97
C VAL A 53 9.94 13.49 -0.62
N ARG A 54 10.19 14.69 -0.08
CA ARG A 54 9.58 15.12 1.18
C ARG A 54 8.05 15.19 1.12
N GLU A 55 7.50 15.65 0.01
CA GLU A 55 6.06 15.62 -0.26
C GLU A 55 5.55 14.17 -0.27
N ALA A 56 6.23 13.26 -0.97
CA ALA A 56 5.88 11.84 -0.99
C ALA A 56 5.92 11.21 0.42
N LEU A 57 6.95 11.51 1.21
CA LEU A 57 7.06 11.06 2.60
C LEU A 57 5.96 11.67 3.48
N GLY A 58 5.54 12.91 3.20
CA GLY A 58 4.39 13.55 3.82
C GLY A 58 3.09 12.77 3.58
N LEU A 59 2.84 12.35 2.33
CA LEU A 59 1.69 11.50 1.99
C LEU A 59 1.71 10.19 2.77
N LEU A 60 2.86 9.48 2.81
CA LEU A 60 2.99 8.24 3.57
C LEU A 60 2.79 8.45 5.09
N THR A 61 3.16 9.63 5.60
CA THR A 61 2.95 9.96 7.01
C THR A 61 1.46 10.21 7.30
N THR A 62 0.75 10.89 6.42
CA THR A 62 -0.71 11.07 6.50
C THR A 62 -1.45 9.74 6.44
N GLU A 63 -0.94 8.78 5.65
CA GLU A 63 -1.47 7.41 5.56
C GLU A 63 -1.09 6.54 6.78
N GLY A 64 -0.26 7.02 7.70
CA GLY A 64 0.20 6.26 8.85
C GLY A 64 1.24 5.17 8.55
N LEU A 65 1.81 5.14 7.33
CA LEU A 65 2.87 4.20 6.92
C LEU A 65 4.27 4.66 7.35
N ALA A 66 4.46 5.97 7.50
CA ALA A 66 5.71 6.56 7.94
C ALA A 66 5.50 7.49 9.13
N VAL A 67 6.58 7.83 9.82
CA VAL A 67 6.56 8.76 10.95
C VAL A 67 7.76 9.68 10.89
N TYR A 68 7.53 10.99 11.04
CA TYR A 68 8.58 11.97 11.27
C TYR A 68 8.89 12.07 12.76
N ARG A 69 10.18 11.95 13.10
CA ARG A 69 10.66 12.22 14.47
C ARG A 69 11.62 13.40 14.43
N ARG A 70 11.45 14.34 15.36
CA ARG A 70 12.36 15.48 15.51
C ARG A 70 13.80 14.99 15.66
N ASN A 71 14.73 15.55 14.89
CA ASN A 71 16.16 15.20 14.82
C ASN A 71 16.47 13.77 14.34
N ALA A 72 15.50 12.94 14.01
CA ALA A 72 15.67 11.57 13.52
C ALA A 72 15.20 11.38 12.07
N GLY A 73 14.47 12.39 11.51
CA GLY A 73 13.95 12.31 10.15
C GLY A 73 12.72 11.40 10.00
N CYS A 74 12.50 10.91 8.79
CA CYS A 74 11.39 10.03 8.44
C CYS A 74 11.80 8.56 8.51
N SER A 75 10.93 7.71 9.02
CA SER A 75 11.10 6.25 9.03
C SER A 75 9.77 5.54 8.82
N VAL A 76 9.81 4.29 8.35
CA VAL A 76 8.63 3.41 8.29
C VAL A 76 8.11 3.20 9.70
N ARG A 77 6.78 3.32 9.88
CA ARG A 77 6.14 3.12 11.19
C ARG A 77 6.36 1.69 11.68
N ILE A 78 6.72 1.56 12.94
CA ILE A 78 6.69 0.29 13.65
C ILE A 78 5.32 0.19 14.32
N LEU A 79 4.59 -0.86 14.00
CA LEU A 79 3.29 -1.11 14.62
C LEU A 79 3.48 -1.68 16.02
N THR A 80 2.69 -1.18 16.96
CA THR A 80 2.59 -1.76 18.31
C THR A 80 1.65 -2.98 18.28
N ALA A 81 1.67 -3.78 19.35
CA ALA A 81 0.72 -4.88 19.51
C ALA A 81 -0.75 -4.38 19.56
N GLU A 82 -0.97 -3.16 20.03
CA GLU A 82 -2.29 -2.53 20.07
C GLU A 82 -2.73 -2.12 18.66
N ASP A 83 -1.86 -1.45 17.89
CA ASP A 83 -2.12 -1.17 16.47
C ASP A 83 -2.50 -2.45 15.70
N ALA A 84 -1.76 -3.53 15.92
CA ALA A 84 -2.04 -4.81 15.26
C ALA A 84 -3.42 -5.35 15.65
N ARG A 85 -3.79 -5.33 16.94
CA ARG A 85 -5.13 -5.78 17.39
C ARG A 85 -6.25 -4.96 16.76
N ASP A 86 -6.09 -3.65 16.66
CA ASP A 86 -7.08 -2.77 16.08
C ASP A 86 -7.23 -2.99 14.57
N ILE A 87 -6.11 -3.16 13.85
CA ILE A 87 -6.12 -3.53 12.43
C ILE A 87 -6.87 -4.86 12.23
N TYR A 88 -6.56 -5.90 13.02
CA TYR A 88 -7.23 -7.19 12.91
C TYR A 88 -8.72 -7.12 13.28
N ARG A 89 -9.12 -6.27 14.22
CA ARG A 89 -10.53 -6.04 14.57
C ARG A 89 -11.31 -5.45 13.39
N VAL A 90 -10.77 -4.41 12.76
CA VAL A 90 -11.37 -3.77 11.58
C VAL A 90 -11.39 -4.73 10.39
N ARG A 91 -10.26 -5.39 10.11
CA ARG A 91 -10.18 -6.40 9.04
C ARG A 91 -11.24 -7.48 9.20
N ARG A 92 -11.36 -8.06 10.40
CA ARG A 92 -12.35 -9.10 10.67
C ARG A 92 -13.77 -8.63 10.33
N ALA A 93 -14.12 -7.40 10.70
CA ALA A 93 -15.46 -6.85 10.39
C ALA A 93 -15.69 -6.73 8.88
N LEU A 94 -14.73 -6.11 8.17
CA LEU A 94 -14.82 -5.89 6.72
C LEU A 94 -14.77 -7.19 5.93
N GLU A 95 -13.87 -8.10 6.28
CA GLU A 95 -13.69 -9.37 5.57
C GLU A 95 -14.88 -10.32 5.81
N THR A 96 -15.48 -10.31 7.01
CA THR A 96 -16.71 -11.07 7.27
C THR A 96 -17.87 -10.55 6.41
N ALA A 97 -18.02 -9.23 6.34
CA ALA A 97 -19.05 -8.62 5.50
C ALA A 97 -18.78 -8.87 4.00
N GLY A 98 -17.53 -8.75 3.56
CA GLY A 98 -17.13 -9.03 2.18
C GLY A 98 -17.36 -10.49 1.78
N ALA A 99 -17.04 -11.44 2.68
CA ALA A 99 -17.31 -12.86 2.46
C ALA A 99 -18.82 -13.14 2.35
N ALA A 100 -19.64 -12.51 3.16
CA ALA A 100 -21.10 -12.63 3.05
C ALA A 100 -21.62 -12.05 1.71
N ALA A 101 -21.05 -10.94 1.25
CA ALA A 101 -21.42 -10.30 -0.02
C ALA A 101 -20.92 -11.07 -1.26
N SER A 102 -19.98 -12.01 -1.11
CA SER A 102 -19.41 -12.77 -2.23
C SER A 102 -20.32 -13.91 -2.74
N VAL A 103 -21.47 -14.14 -2.12
CA VAL A 103 -22.40 -15.18 -2.55
C VAL A 103 -22.88 -14.89 -3.97
N GLY A 104 -22.59 -15.79 -4.91
CA GLY A 104 -22.93 -15.64 -6.33
C GLY A 104 -21.93 -14.77 -7.13
N ALA A 105 -20.86 -14.26 -6.51
CA ALA A 105 -19.83 -13.50 -7.20
C ALA A 105 -18.81 -14.40 -7.92
N ASP A 106 -18.09 -13.84 -8.90
CA ASP A 106 -16.96 -14.51 -9.51
C ASP A 106 -15.77 -14.55 -8.53
N LEU A 107 -15.39 -15.74 -8.09
CA LEU A 107 -14.30 -15.99 -7.16
C LEU A 107 -12.97 -16.32 -7.85
N THR A 108 -12.88 -16.26 -9.19
CA THR A 108 -11.68 -16.64 -9.97
C THR A 108 -10.44 -15.86 -9.49
N GLY A 109 -10.58 -14.56 -9.24
CA GLY A 109 -9.50 -13.72 -8.71
C GLY A 109 -9.02 -14.19 -7.33
N LEU A 110 -9.95 -14.48 -6.42
CA LEU A 110 -9.64 -14.94 -5.06
C LEU A 110 -8.92 -16.30 -5.08
N ILE A 111 -9.39 -17.23 -5.90
CA ILE A 111 -8.77 -18.56 -6.06
C ILE A 111 -7.34 -18.42 -6.56
N ARG A 112 -7.11 -17.57 -7.55
CA ARG A 112 -5.77 -17.29 -8.09
C ARG A 112 -4.83 -16.68 -7.03
N HIS A 113 -5.31 -15.72 -6.25
CA HIS A 113 -4.48 -15.10 -5.20
C HIS A 113 -4.16 -16.08 -4.07
N ARG A 114 -5.10 -16.95 -3.72
CA ARG A 114 -4.87 -18.02 -2.75
C ARG A 114 -3.83 -19.02 -3.25
N ALA A 115 -3.90 -19.43 -4.52
CA ALA A 115 -2.92 -20.33 -5.11
C ALA A 115 -1.51 -19.70 -5.11
N ALA A 116 -1.39 -18.43 -5.48
CA ALA A 116 -0.14 -17.69 -5.41
C ALA A 116 0.43 -17.58 -3.98
N ALA A 117 -0.44 -17.44 -2.97
CA ALA A 117 -0.02 -17.45 -1.57
C ALA A 117 0.52 -18.82 -1.13
N GLN A 118 -0.11 -19.91 -1.58
CA GLN A 118 0.36 -21.27 -1.30
C GLN A 118 1.71 -21.53 -1.94
N ASP A 119 1.89 -21.19 -3.22
CA ASP A 119 3.14 -21.32 -3.94
C ASP A 119 4.29 -20.55 -3.29
N ALA A 120 4.02 -19.29 -2.88
CA ALA A 120 4.98 -18.47 -2.16
C ALA A 120 5.35 -19.04 -0.77
N TYR A 121 4.40 -19.67 -0.08
CA TYR A 121 4.65 -20.36 1.18
C TYR A 121 5.55 -21.61 0.96
N ASP A 122 5.25 -22.43 -0.06
CA ASP A 122 5.96 -23.66 -0.36
C ASP A 122 7.41 -23.39 -0.84
N THR A 123 7.65 -22.21 -1.44
CA THR A 123 8.98 -21.75 -1.90
C THR A 123 9.72 -20.86 -0.90
N ASP A 124 9.18 -20.64 0.30
CA ASP A 124 9.73 -19.75 1.36
C ASP A 124 9.99 -18.31 0.86
N ASP A 125 9.20 -17.84 -0.12
CA ASP A 125 9.26 -16.45 -0.60
C ASP A 125 8.35 -15.54 0.24
N GLY A 126 8.90 -15.01 1.33
CA GLY A 126 8.17 -14.12 2.23
C GLY A 126 7.65 -12.83 1.57
N SER A 127 8.32 -12.33 0.51
CA SER A 127 7.87 -11.14 -0.22
C SER A 127 6.66 -11.45 -1.10
N ALA A 128 6.71 -12.56 -1.84
CA ALA A 128 5.59 -13.04 -2.65
C ALA A 128 4.40 -13.41 -1.77
N LEU A 129 4.64 -14.08 -0.63
CA LEU A 129 3.61 -14.44 0.35
C LEU A 129 2.91 -13.19 0.92
N SER A 130 3.67 -12.16 1.30
CA SER A 130 3.11 -10.89 1.78
C SER A 130 2.24 -10.21 0.73
N THR A 131 2.71 -10.20 -0.52
CA THR A 131 1.97 -9.62 -1.66
C THR A 131 0.67 -10.39 -1.93
N ALA A 132 0.73 -11.71 -2.00
CA ALA A 132 -0.44 -12.55 -2.26
C ALA A 132 -1.47 -12.45 -1.13
N ASN A 133 -1.02 -12.43 0.13
CA ASN A 133 -1.87 -12.22 1.30
C ASN A 133 -2.61 -10.88 1.25
N LEU A 134 -1.92 -9.78 0.89
CA LEU A 134 -2.55 -8.48 0.70
C LEU A 134 -3.66 -8.52 -0.37
N LEU A 135 -3.40 -9.20 -1.49
CA LEU A 135 -4.35 -9.33 -2.59
C LEU A 135 -5.58 -10.16 -2.22
N VAL A 136 -5.42 -11.23 -1.44
CA VAL A 136 -6.53 -12.03 -0.91
C VAL A 136 -7.47 -11.16 -0.07
N HIS A 137 -6.92 -10.44 0.90
CA HIS A 137 -7.73 -9.58 1.78
C HIS A 137 -8.42 -8.45 1.01
N ARG A 138 -7.70 -7.81 0.10
CA ARG A 138 -8.25 -6.76 -0.76
C ARG A 138 -9.39 -7.27 -1.64
N GLN A 139 -9.27 -8.48 -2.19
CA GLN A 139 -10.30 -9.10 -3.00
C GLN A 139 -11.57 -9.39 -2.19
N ILE A 140 -11.42 -9.91 -0.96
CA ILE A 140 -12.56 -10.18 -0.06
C ILE A 140 -13.31 -8.89 0.25
N VAL A 141 -12.61 -7.83 0.65
CA VAL A 141 -13.23 -6.52 0.93
C VAL A 141 -13.84 -5.92 -0.33
N GLY A 142 -13.25 -6.15 -1.50
CA GLY A 142 -13.76 -5.69 -2.79
C GLY A 142 -15.16 -6.17 -3.13
N PHE A 143 -15.62 -7.31 -2.60
CA PHE A 143 -17.00 -7.78 -2.77
C PHE A 143 -18.05 -6.87 -2.12
N LEU A 144 -17.66 -5.93 -1.26
CA LEU A 144 -18.55 -4.91 -0.72
C LEU A 144 -18.89 -3.81 -1.74
N GLY A 145 -18.30 -3.84 -2.94
CA GLY A 145 -18.52 -2.81 -3.96
C GLY A 145 -17.87 -1.46 -3.62
N SER A 146 -16.93 -1.44 -2.67
CA SER A 146 -16.12 -0.25 -2.39
C SER A 146 -15.01 -0.14 -3.45
N PRO A 147 -14.83 1.06 -4.07
CA PRO A 147 -13.81 1.29 -5.09
C PRO A 147 -12.38 1.16 -4.57
#